data_f2e731afc9f5ff040ce4db12146c8d5a
#
_entry.id   f2e731afc9f5ff040ce4db12146c8d5a
#
_cell.length_a   1.000
_cell.length_b   1.000
_cell.length_c   1.000
_cell.angle_alpha   90.00
_cell.angle_beta   90.00
_cell.angle_gamma   90.00
#
_symmetry.space_group_name_H-M   'P 1'
#
loop_
_entity.id
_entity.type
_entity.pdbx_description
1 polymer ?
#
loop_
_entity_poly.entity_id
_entity_poly.type
_entity_poly.pdbx_seq_one_letter_code
_entity_poly.pdbx_strand_id
1 'polypeptide(L)'
;MTSPGVSTIQSGNEMRALLFSGGIDSTTIAWRLKPEKLLFVDYGQVAATGELRAARSIAKAIDRELDIRSVSLRQFGSGSMAGDLSSSNTVLEFWPYRNQALITVAAMAYADLPISSILIGTVSGDGDRHADGTAEFVETMNRLLGMQGGPMLEAPAIEVTSEQLIADTRVPLSALGWTFSCHTGEWACGTCAGCLKHDQIMQRLGQEG
;
A
#
# COMPACT_ATOMS: atom_id res chain seq x y z
N MET A 1 -28.88 33.35 31.28
CA MET A 1 -27.61 33.35 30.53
C MET A 1 -26.90 32.05 30.87
N THR A 2 -27.12 31.03 30.07
CA THR A 2 -26.51 29.69 30.21
C THR A 2 -25.33 29.62 29.28
N SER A 3 -24.14 29.41 29.81
CA SER A 3 -22.89 29.22 29.08
C SER A 3 -22.99 27.97 28.21
N PRO A 4 -22.48 28.01 26.95
CA PRO A 4 -22.42 26.81 26.14
C PRO A 4 -21.36 25.86 26.70
N GLY A 5 -21.79 24.63 27.00
CA GLY A 5 -20.93 23.56 27.48
C GLY A 5 -19.87 23.23 26.43
N VAL A 6 -18.61 23.25 26.86
CA VAL A 6 -17.47 22.73 26.13
C VAL A 6 -17.71 21.24 25.94
N SER A 7 -18.01 20.83 24.71
CA SER A 7 -18.03 19.43 24.28
C SER A 7 -16.62 18.85 24.46
N THR A 8 -16.47 17.99 25.43
CA THR A 8 -15.29 17.17 25.63
C THR A 8 -15.19 16.25 24.42
N ILE A 9 -14.27 16.56 23.53
CA ILE A 9 -13.84 15.62 22.47
C ILE A 9 -13.22 14.45 23.23
N GLN A 10 -13.97 13.35 23.33
CA GLN A 10 -13.39 12.07 23.73
C GLN A 10 -12.32 11.76 22.69
N SER A 11 -11.08 11.55 23.14
CA SER A 11 -10.00 10.97 22.37
C SER A 11 -10.41 9.54 22.02
N GLY A 12 -11.25 9.40 21.00
CA GLY A 12 -11.54 8.14 20.35
C GLY A 12 -10.22 7.62 19.77
N ASN A 13 -9.96 6.35 20.01
CA ASN A 13 -8.80 5.66 19.48
C ASN A 13 -8.87 5.81 17.95
N GLU A 14 -8.03 6.70 17.38
CA GLU A 14 -8.00 6.98 15.95
C GLU A 14 -7.55 5.72 15.24
N MET A 15 -8.45 5.08 14.50
CA MET A 15 -8.15 3.86 13.74
C MET A 15 -7.52 4.24 12.41
N ARG A 16 -6.44 3.54 12.05
CA ARG A 16 -5.78 3.69 10.74
C ARG A 16 -5.95 2.41 9.94
N ALA A 17 -6.13 2.56 8.63
CA ALA A 17 -6.17 1.46 7.69
C ALA A 17 -4.99 1.57 6.71
N LEU A 18 -4.31 0.47 6.41
CA LEU A 18 -3.24 0.41 5.42
C LEU A 18 -3.70 -0.38 4.20
N LEU A 19 -3.58 0.21 3.00
CA LEU A 19 -3.61 -0.54 1.75
C LEU A 19 -2.40 -1.47 1.71
N PHE A 20 -2.65 -2.78 1.77
CA PHE A 20 -1.64 -3.76 2.12
C PHE A 20 -1.50 -4.84 1.05
N SER A 21 -0.49 -4.72 0.19
CA SER A 21 -0.19 -5.68 -0.88
C SER A 21 0.68 -6.87 -0.43
N GLY A 22 1.33 -6.79 0.73
CA GLY A 22 2.35 -7.76 1.14
C GLY A 22 3.71 -7.55 0.46
N GLY A 23 3.91 -6.43 -0.23
CA GLY A 23 5.22 -5.99 -0.74
C GLY A 23 6.09 -5.41 0.39
N ILE A 24 7.39 -5.23 0.12
CA ILE A 24 8.39 -4.78 1.11
C ILE A 24 7.96 -3.49 1.80
N ASP A 25 7.58 -2.46 1.05
CA ASP A 25 7.32 -1.13 1.59
C ASP A 25 6.07 -1.14 2.49
N SER A 26 4.96 -1.72 2.01
CA SER A 26 3.73 -1.84 2.81
C SER A 26 3.92 -2.72 4.05
N THR A 27 4.75 -3.76 3.96
CA THR A 27 5.11 -4.62 5.10
C THR A 27 5.89 -3.84 6.15
N THR A 28 6.88 -3.07 5.73
CA THR A 28 7.71 -2.26 6.63
C THR A 28 6.89 -1.19 7.34
N ILE A 29 5.95 -0.55 6.62
CA ILE A 29 4.99 0.40 7.21
C ILE A 29 4.07 -0.31 8.21
N ALA A 30 3.52 -1.48 7.86
CA ALA A 30 2.67 -2.27 8.76
C ALA A 30 3.42 -2.64 10.04
N TRP A 31 4.69 -3.04 9.93
CA TRP A 31 5.53 -3.38 11.08
C TRP A 31 5.78 -2.20 12.00
N ARG A 32 6.08 -1.03 11.42
CA ARG A 32 6.38 0.21 12.17
C ARG A 32 5.16 0.81 12.84
N LEU A 33 4.07 0.96 12.07
CA LEU A 33 2.91 1.76 12.49
C LEU A 33 1.79 0.93 13.11
N LYS A 34 1.78 -0.38 12.89
CA LYS A 34 0.80 -1.35 13.40
C LYS A 34 -0.65 -0.86 13.23
N PRO A 35 -1.08 -0.48 12.02
CA PRO A 35 -2.42 0.04 11.80
C PRO A 35 -3.47 -0.98 12.25
N GLU A 36 -4.63 -0.49 12.66
CA GLU A 36 -5.73 -1.31 13.18
C GLU A 36 -6.35 -2.19 12.10
N LYS A 37 -6.30 -1.72 10.85
CA LYS A 37 -6.82 -2.44 9.68
C LYS A 37 -5.75 -2.59 8.60
N LEU A 38 -5.66 -3.79 8.04
CA LEU A 38 -4.92 -4.07 6.82
C LEU A 38 -5.92 -4.42 5.73
N LEU A 39 -5.87 -3.75 4.59
CA LEU A 39 -6.76 -3.99 3.46
C LEU A 39 -5.99 -4.48 2.25
N PHE A 40 -6.20 -5.72 1.87
CA PHE A 40 -5.80 -6.24 0.57
C PHE A 40 -6.93 -6.03 -0.44
N VAL A 41 -6.59 -5.49 -1.61
CA VAL A 41 -7.54 -5.33 -2.71
C VAL A 41 -7.09 -6.18 -3.89
N ASP A 42 -7.89 -7.18 -4.24
CA ASP A 42 -7.80 -7.87 -5.53
C ASP A 42 -8.56 -7.04 -6.57
N TYR A 43 -7.81 -6.36 -7.48
CA TYR A 43 -8.40 -5.54 -8.53
C TYR A 43 -8.30 -6.20 -9.92
N GLY A 44 -7.87 -7.49 -9.97
CA GLY A 44 -7.69 -8.27 -11.19
C GLY A 44 -6.25 -8.29 -11.69
N GLN A 45 -5.27 -7.88 -10.88
CA GLN A 45 -3.84 -8.00 -11.19
C GLN A 45 -3.41 -9.46 -11.24
N VAL A 46 -2.51 -9.80 -12.17
CA VAL A 46 -2.04 -11.19 -12.34
C VAL A 46 -1.25 -11.71 -11.13
N ALA A 47 -0.71 -10.82 -10.32
CA ALA A 47 0.03 -11.12 -9.11
C ALA A 47 -0.86 -11.33 -7.87
N ALA A 48 -2.18 -11.14 -7.96
CA ALA A 48 -3.11 -11.12 -6.81
C ALA A 48 -2.94 -12.32 -5.87
N THR A 49 -2.81 -13.53 -6.39
CA THR A 49 -2.65 -14.76 -5.58
C THR A 49 -1.35 -14.74 -4.79
N GLY A 50 -0.24 -14.32 -5.40
CA GLY A 50 1.08 -14.22 -4.76
C GLY A 50 1.09 -13.12 -3.69
N GLU A 51 0.56 -11.94 -4.01
CA GLU A 51 0.43 -10.82 -3.09
C GLU A 51 -0.45 -11.19 -1.88
N LEU A 52 -1.60 -11.80 -2.10
CA LEU A 52 -2.52 -12.21 -1.02
C LEU A 52 -1.87 -13.24 -0.09
N ARG A 53 -1.10 -14.19 -0.64
CA ARG A 53 -0.34 -15.17 0.15
C ARG A 53 0.66 -14.47 1.08
N ALA A 54 1.44 -13.53 0.55
CA ALA A 54 2.38 -12.71 1.31
C ALA A 54 1.64 -11.88 2.38
N ALA A 55 0.61 -11.15 1.98
CA ALA A 55 -0.19 -10.31 2.88
C ALA A 55 -0.76 -11.10 4.07
N ARG A 56 -1.30 -12.30 3.84
CA ARG A 56 -1.81 -13.18 4.90
C ARG A 56 -0.71 -13.64 5.86
N SER A 57 0.46 -14.03 5.33
CA SER A 57 1.59 -14.50 6.14
C SER A 57 2.10 -13.40 7.05
N ILE A 58 2.23 -12.18 6.53
CA ILE A 58 2.72 -11.03 7.28
C ILE A 58 1.67 -10.53 8.27
N ALA A 59 0.40 -10.41 7.88
CA ALA A 59 -0.69 -10.03 8.78
C ALA A 59 -0.74 -10.93 10.02
N LYS A 60 -0.60 -12.25 9.82
CA LYS A 60 -0.47 -13.23 10.92
C LYS A 60 0.77 -12.99 11.78
N ALA A 61 1.92 -12.67 11.17
CA ALA A 61 3.18 -12.45 11.90
C ALA A 61 3.13 -11.19 12.78
N ILE A 62 2.35 -10.17 12.41
CA ILE A 62 2.19 -8.94 13.20
C ILE A 62 0.91 -8.92 14.05
N ASP A 63 0.20 -10.03 14.10
CA ASP A 63 -1.06 -10.18 14.85
C ASP A 63 -2.11 -9.13 14.44
N ARG A 64 -2.39 -9.07 13.13
CA ARG A 64 -3.40 -8.19 12.56
C ARG A 64 -4.35 -8.95 11.65
N GLU A 65 -5.62 -8.56 11.71
CA GLU A 65 -6.63 -9.04 10.76
C GLU A 65 -6.38 -8.44 9.37
N LEU A 66 -6.52 -9.25 8.33
CA LEU A 66 -6.44 -8.83 6.94
C LEU A 66 -7.85 -8.83 6.33
N ASP A 67 -8.36 -7.64 6.09
CA ASP A 67 -9.57 -7.46 5.29
C ASP A 67 -9.24 -7.66 3.81
N ILE A 68 -10.13 -8.32 3.08
CA ILE A 68 -9.96 -8.60 1.65
C ILE A 68 -11.16 -8.03 0.92
N ARG A 69 -10.89 -7.25 -0.12
CA ARG A 69 -11.90 -6.76 -1.06
C ARG A 69 -11.53 -7.15 -2.48
N SER A 70 -12.53 -7.42 -3.29
CA SER A 70 -12.36 -7.69 -4.72
C SER A 70 -13.14 -6.68 -5.53
N VAL A 71 -12.49 -6.08 -6.53
CA VAL A 71 -13.09 -5.15 -7.48
C VAL A 71 -12.54 -5.45 -8.88
N SER A 72 -13.40 -5.63 -9.87
CA SER A 72 -12.94 -5.96 -11.21
C SER A 72 -12.54 -4.71 -11.99
N LEU A 73 -11.24 -4.38 -11.98
CA LEU A 73 -10.68 -3.33 -12.82
C LEU A 73 -9.92 -3.89 -14.04
N ARG A 74 -9.94 -5.21 -14.27
CA ARG A 74 -9.13 -5.88 -15.27
C ARG A 74 -9.33 -5.34 -16.69
N GLN A 75 -10.55 -4.96 -17.04
CA GLN A 75 -10.87 -4.39 -18.35
C GLN A 75 -10.20 -3.02 -18.62
N PHE A 76 -9.72 -2.34 -17.56
CA PHE A 76 -9.03 -1.05 -17.66
C PHE A 76 -7.51 -1.20 -17.49
N GLY A 77 -7.03 -2.41 -17.17
CA GLY A 77 -5.62 -2.69 -16.95
C GLY A 77 -4.85 -2.70 -18.26
N SER A 78 -3.59 -2.30 -18.17
CA SER A 78 -2.61 -2.44 -19.25
C SER A 78 -1.25 -2.80 -18.69
N GLY A 79 -0.36 -3.28 -19.55
CA GLY A 79 1.00 -3.67 -19.18
C GLY A 79 1.08 -4.96 -18.36
N SER A 80 2.25 -5.20 -17.77
CA SER A 80 2.62 -6.47 -17.15
C SER A 80 1.71 -6.88 -15.99
N MET A 81 1.22 -5.94 -15.21
CA MET A 81 0.34 -6.21 -14.07
C MET A 81 -1.06 -6.67 -14.49
N ALA A 82 -1.49 -6.33 -15.72
CA ALA A 82 -2.73 -6.81 -16.32
C ALA A 82 -2.55 -8.09 -17.13
N GLY A 83 -1.31 -8.58 -17.29
CA GLY A 83 -0.95 -9.71 -18.13
C GLY A 83 -0.77 -9.33 -19.60
N ASP A 84 -0.73 -8.05 -19.93
CA ASP A 84 -0.47 -7.55 -21.28
C ASP A 84 1.01 -7.16 -21.43
N LEU A 85 1.78 -8.06 -22.03
CA LEU A 85 3.21 -7.84 -22.32
C LEU A 85 3.44 -7.14 -23.66
N SER A 86 2.39 -6.92 -24.45
CA SER A 86 2.46 -6.26 -25.77
C SER A 86 2.23 -4.75 -25.69
N SER A 87 1.94 -4.22 -24.52
CA SER A 87 1.67 -2.81 -24.31
C SER A 87 2.85 -1.94 -24.77
N SER A 88 2.59 -0.96 -25.61
CA SER A 88 3.54 0.06 -26.07
C SER A 88 3.85 1.13 -25.03
N ASN A 89 3.32 1.01 -23.82
CA ASN A 89 3.58 1.95 -22.74
C ASN A 89 5.06 1.89 -22.34
N THR A 90 5.66 3.04 -22.13
CA THR A 90 7.06 3.19 -21.69
C THR A 90 7.30 2.63 -20.28
N VAL A 91 6.25 2.51 -19.47
CA VAL A 91 6.27 1.92 -18.14
C VAL A 91 5.47 0.62 -18.17
N LEU A 92 6.16 -0.51 -18.14
CA LEU A 92 5.56 -1.85 -18.28
C LEU A 92 4.53 -2.18 -17.19
N GLU A 93 4.69 -1.65 -15.99
CA GLU A 93 3.80 -1.84 -14.85
C GLU A 93 2.67 -0.80 -14.76
N PHE A 94 2.47 0.02 -15.80
CA PHE A 94 1.48 1.06 -15.80
C PHE A 94 0.04 0.50 -15.82
N TRP A 95 -0.76 0.93 -14.83
CA TRP A 95 -2.20 0.72 -14.78
C TRP A 95 -2.87 2.05 -14.46
N PRO A 96 -3.60 2.65 -15.44
CA PRO A 96 -4.16 4.00 -15.28
C PRO A 96 -5.02 4.13 -14.03
N TYR A 97 -4.83 5.22 -13.28
CA TYR A 97 -5.65 5.58 -12.10
C TYR A 97 -5.72 4.51 -11.01
N ARG A 98 -4.80 3.54 -11.00
CA ARG A 98 -4.84 2.40 -10.06
C ARG A 98 -4.87 2.85 -8.61
N ASN A 99 -3.91 3.67 -8.17
CA ASN A 99 -3.81 4.08 -6.77
C ASN A 99 -5.02 4.92 -6.35
N GLN A 100 -5.52 5.81 -7.23
CA GLN A 100 -6.76 6.54 -6.98
C GLN A 100 -7.95 5.60 -6.75
N ALA A 101 -8.11 4.59 -7.60
CA ALA A 101 -9.17 3.58 -7.45
C ALA A 101 -9.05 2.81 -6.14
N LEU A 102 -7.84 2.32 -5.80
CA LEU A 102 -7.60 1.56 -4.58
C LEU A 102 -7.84 2.39 -3.31
N ILE A 103 -7.44 3.66 -3.29
CA ILE A 103 -7.71 4.59 -2.19
C ILE A 103 -9.22 4.80 -2.03
N THR A 104 -9.94 4.98 -3.14
CA THR A 104 -11.40 5.11 -3.13
C THR A 104 -12.07 3.84 -2.60
N VAL A 105 -11.62 2.66 -3.04
CA VAL A 105 -12.11 1.37 -2.53
C VAL A 105 -11.85 1.25 -1.02
N ALA A 106 -10.70 1.68 -0.52
CA ALA A 106 -10.40 1.66 0.91
C ALA A 106 -11.33 2.59 1.70
N ALA A 107 -11.57 3.81 1.21
CA ALA A 107 -12.52 4.73 1.83
C ALA A 107 -13.95 4.15 1.86
N MET A 108 -14.39 3.53 0.78
CA MET A 108 -15.69 2.85 0.69
C MET A 108 -15.78 1.64 1.63
N ALA A 109 -14.70 0.83 1.70
CA ALA A 109 -14.66 -0.38 2.52
C ALA A 109 -14.83 -0.10 4.03
N TYR A 110 -14.46 1.09 4.44
CA TYR A 110 -14.45 1.50 5.84
C TYR A 110 -15.37 2.71 6.13
N ALA A 111 -16.30 3.03 5.24
CA ALA A 111 -17.19 4.19 5.40
C ALA A 111 -18.00 4.19 6.70
N ASP A 112 -18.32 2.99 7.23
CA ASP A 112 -19.08 2.81 8.48
C ASP A 112 -18.19 2.66 9.72
N LEU A 113 -16.86 2.79 9.58
CA LEU A 113 -15.91 2.67 10.67
C LEU A 113 -15.22 4.03 10.96
N PRO A 114 -14.81 4.27 12.21
CA PRO A 114 -14.14 5.52 12.59
C PRO A 114 -12.66 5.53 12.14
N ILE A 115 -12.41 5.30 10.85
CA ILE A 115 -11.07 5.37 10.28
C ILE A 115 -10.68 6.84 10.10
N SER A 116 -9.63 7.27 10.80
CA SER A 116 -9.09 8.63 10.69
C SER A 116 -8.18 8.79 9.47
N SER A 117 -7.42 7.74 9.12
CA SER A 117 -6.55 7.78 7.96
C SER A 117 -6.40 6.45 7.22
N ILE A 118 -6.18 6.57 5.90
CA ILE A 118 -5.75 5.48 5.01
C ILE A 118 -4.26 5.69 4.70
N LEU A 119 -3.46 4.67 4.98
CA LEU A 119 -2.03 4.66 4.71
C LEU A 119 -1.75 3.97 3.38
N ILE A 120 -0.79 4.51 2.60
CA ILE A 120 -0.27 3.89 1.38
C ILE A 120 1.24 3.69 1.45
N GLY A 121 1.73 2.68 0.73
CA GLY A 121 3.13 2.24 0.75
C GLY A 121 4.01 2.94 -0.29
N THR A 122 3.75 4.19 -0.64
CA THR A 122 4.56 4.98 -1.57
C THR A 122 5.87 5.41 -0.91
N VAL A 123 6.98 5.24 -1.64
CA VAL A 123 8.34 5.61 -1.21
C VAL A 123 8.96 6.62 -2.16
N SER A 124 10.09 7.22 -1.76
CA SER A 124 10.87 8.13 -2.61
C SER A 124 11.27 7.46 -3.93
N GLY A 125 11.11 8.18 -5.03
CA GLY A 125 11.35 7.69 -6.40
C GLY A 125 10.14 7.06 -7.09
N ASP A 126 9.09 6.70 -6.38
CA ASP A 126 7.85 6.24 -7.04
C ASP A 126 7.21 7.37 -7.86
N GLY A 127 7.28 8.61 -7.37
CA GLY A 127 6.79 9.81 -8.07
C GLY A 127 7.52 10.15 -9.37
N ASP A 128 8.75 9.70 -9.54
CA ASP A 128 9.52 9.87 -10.78
C ASP A 128 8.97 9.01 -11.91
N ARG A 129 8.28 7.93 -11.58
CA ARG A 129 7.74 6.95 -12.52
C ARG A 129 6.22 7.06 -12.68
N HIS A 130 5.53 7.46 -11.63
CA HIS A 130 4.07 7.50 -11.56
C HIS A 130 3.60 8.77 -10.88
N ALA A 131 2.74 9.55 -11.55
CA ALA A 131 2.17 10.78 -10.99
C ALA A 131 1.43 10.56 -9.67
N ASP A 132 0.87 9.37 -9.46
CA ASP A 132 0.16 8.97 -8.25
C ASP A 132 1.08 8.54 -7.08
N GLY A 133 2.41 8.66 -7.27
CA GLY A 133 3.43 8.51 -6.22
C GLY A 133 3.94 9.85 -5.65
N THR A 134 3.31 10.99 -5.99
CA THR A 134 3.78 12.32 -5.58
C THR A 134 3.04 12.88 -4.37
N ALA A 135 3.69 13.80 -3.64
CA ALA A 135 3.05 14.54 -2.54
C ALA A 135 1.84 15.36 -3.02
N GLU A 136 1.90 15.92 -4.23
CA GLU A 136 0.80 16.67 -4.84
C GLU A 136 -0.42 15.77 -5.08
N PHE A 137 -0.20 14.54 -5.51
CA PHE A 137 -1.28 13.56 -5.64
C PHE A 137 -1.94 13.26 -4.28
N VAL A 138 -1.14 13.03 -3.24
CA VAL A 138 -1.64 12.77 -1.87
C VAL A 138 -2.47 13.96 -1.37
N GLU A 139 -2.00 15.19 -1.55
CA GLU A 139 -2.73 16.40 -1.17
C GLU A 139 -4.05 16.54 -1.95
N THR A 140 -4.03 16.27 -3.25
CA THR A 140 -5.23 16.35 -4.10
C THR A 140 -6.26 15.29 -3.72
N MET A 141 -5.82 14.07 -3.44
CA MET A 141 -6.69 13.00 -2.93
C MET A 141 -7.28 13.35 -1.57
N ASN A 142 -6.52 13.96 -0.68
CA ASN A 142 -7.01 14.44 0.62
C ASN A 142 -8.15 15.46 0.47
N ARG A 143 -8.00 16.40 -0.47
CA ARG A 143 -9.08 17.35 -0.77
C ARG A 143 -10.33 16.64 -1.27
N LEU A 144 -10.17 15.67 -2.17
CA LEU A 144 -11.29 14.89 -2.73
C LEU A 144 -12.01 14.06 -1.67
N LEU A 145 -11.25 13.34 -0.82
CA LEU A 145 -11.81 12.54 0.28
C LEU A 145 -12.52 13.43 1.29
N GLY A 146 -11.91 14.56 1.67
CA GLY A 146 -12.46 15.53 2.63
C GLY A 146 -13.79 16.13 2.17
N MET A 147 -14.02 16.32 0.87
CA MET A 147 -15.31 16.79 0.34
C MET A 147 -16.48 15.84 0.65
N GLN A 148 -16.18 14.58 0.93
CA GLN A 148 -17.17 13.54 1.27
C GLN A 148 -17.11 13.16 2.76
N GLY A 149 -16.35 13.89 3.59
CA GLY A 149 -16.16 13.57 5.01
C GLY A 149 -15.36 12.29 5.23
N GLY A 150 -14.57 11.88 4.25
CA GLY A 150 -13.75 10.66 4.30
C GLY A 150 -12.46 10.82 5.12
N PRO A 151 -11.73 9.71 5.33
CA PRO A 151 -10.47 9.69 6.08
C PRO A 151 -9.36 10.45 5.35
N MET A 152 -8.33 10.85 6.09
CA MET A 152 -7.11 11.40 5.50
C MET A 152 -6.32 10.30 4.77
N LEU A 153 -5.67 10.67 3.67
CA LEU A 153 -4.67 9.83 3.02
C LEU A 153 -3.28 10.22 3.53
N GLU A 154 -2.51 9.23 3.96
CA GLU A 154 -1.14 9.41 4.41
C GLU A 154 -0.20 8.49 3.61
N ALA A 155 0.95 9.03 3.23
CA ALA A 155 2.04 8.29 2.61
C ALA A 155 3.31 8.42 3.49
N PRO A 156 3.40 7.64 4.59
CA PRO A 156 4.39 7.88 5.65
C PRO A 156 5.84 7.64 5.23
N ALA A 157 6.07 7.08 4.05
CA ALA A 157 7.41 6.78 3.52
C ALA A 157 7.73 7.55 2.22
N ILE A 158 6.92 8.53 1.83
CA ILE A 158 7.04 9.21 0.53
C ILE A 158 8.38 9.93 0.33
N GLU A 159 9.05 10.33 1.41
CA GLU A 159 10.33 11.05 1.38
C GLU A 159 11.56 10.14 1.58
N VAL A 160 11.35 8.86 1.89
CA VAL A 160 12.46 7.92 2.17
C VAL A 160 12.49 6.77 1.18
N THR A 161 13.68 6.22 0.93
CA THR A 161 13.80 5.01 0.10
C THR A 161 13.35 3.76 0.86
N SER A 162 13.11 2.66 0.14
CA SER A 162 12.76 1.38 0.76
C SER A 162 13.84 0.92 1.75
N GLU A 163 15.12 1.10 1.42
CA GLU A 163 16.25 0.73 2.28
C GLU A 163 16.28 1.57 3.56
N GLN A 164 16.09 2.89 3.46
CA GLN A 164 16.00 3.78 4.62
C GLN A 164 14.82 3.41 5.52
N LEU A 165 13.66 3.16 4.91
CA LEU A 165 12.46 2.76 5.63
C LEU A 165 12.68 1.46 6.43
N ILE A 166 13.35 0.47 5.85
CA ILE A 166 13.70 -0.80 6.50
C ILE A 166 14.68 -0.56 7.64
N ALA A 167 15.76 0.19 7.40
CA ALA A 167 16.77 0.49 8.40
C ALA A 167 16.18 1.21 9.63
N ASP A 168 15.34 2.22 9.40
CA ASP A 168 14.68 3.00 10.46
C ASP A 168 13.66 2.16 11.26
N THR A 169 13.04 1.18 10.60
CA THR A 169 11.98 0.35 11.20
C THR A 169 12.54 -0.85 11.94
N ARG A 170 13.73 -1.33 11.57
CA ARG A 170 14.33 -2.57 12.07
C ARG A 170 13.40 -3.77 11.93
N VAL A 171 12.67 -3.83 10.82
CA VAL A 171 11.84 -4.98 10.51
C VAL A 171 12.73 -6.23 10.37
N PRO A 172 12.39 -7.37 11.01
CA PRO A 172 13.25 -8.55 10.95
C PRO A 172 13.28 -9.16 9.54
N LEU A 173 14.45 -9.65 9.12
CA LEU A 173 14.63 -10.33 7.82
C LEU A 173 13.66 -11.50 7.63
N SER A 174 13.31 -12.20 8.71
CA SER A 174 12.31 -13.27 8.67
C SER A 174 10.91 -12.80 8.26
N ALA A 175 10.54 -11.54 8.54
CA ALA A 175 9.30 -10.97 8.08
C ALA A 175 9.42 -10.51 6.61
N LEU A 176 10.54 -9.90 6.23
CA LEU A 176 10.81 -9.50 4.86
C LEU A 176 10.89 -10.69 3.89
N GLY A 177 11.35 -11.84 4.35
CA GLY A 177 11.38 -13.07 3.55
C GLY A 177 10.01 -13.60 3.11
N TRP A 178 8.91 -13.11 3.70
CA TRP A 178 7.55 -13.43 3.28
C TRP A 178 6.98 -12.43 2.28
N THR A 179 7.67 -11.31 2.01
CA THR A 179 7.17 -10.29 1.10
C THR A 179 7.20 -10.75 -0.35
N PHE A 180 6.30 -10.17 -1.15
CA PHE A 180 6.14 -10.53 -2.55
C PHE A 180 5.98 -9.25 -3.40
N SER A 181 6.79 -9.12 -4.45
CA SER A 181 6.84 -7.91 -5.28
C SER A 181 6.78 -8.21 -6.79
N CYS A 182 6.47 -9.42 -7.21
CA CYS A 182 6.35 -9.75 -8.63
C CYS A 182 5.14 -9.05 -9.26
N HIS A 183 5.33 -8.51 -10.47
CA HIS A 183 4.26 -7.84 -11.22
C HIS A 183 3.57 -8.76 -12.23
N THR A 184 4.14 -9.93 -12.55
CA THR A 184 3.79 -10.69 -13.74
C THR A 184 3.16 -12.06 -13.47
N GLY A 185 3.04 -12.47 -12.21
CA GLY A 185 2.49 -13.78 -11.88
C GLY A 185 2.38 -14.04 -10.39
N GLU A 186 1.85 -15.20 -10.03
CA GLU A 186 1.66 -15.62 -8.64
C GLU A 186 2.94 -16.09 -7.93
N TRP A 187 4.01 -16.33 -8.70
CA TRP A 187 5.35 -16.70 -8.24
C TRP A 187 6.37 -15.66 -8.71
N ALA A 188 7.43 -15.46 -7.95
CA ALA A 188 8.49 -14.53 -8.34
C ALA A 188 9.12 -14.96 -9.67
N CYS A 189 9.04 -14.09 -10.68
CA CYS A 189 9.61 -14.37 -12.00
C CYS A 189 11.12 -14.07 -12.07
N GLY A 190 11.67 -13.31 -11.14
CA GLY A 190 13.09 -12.91 -11.07
C GLY A 190 13.51 -11.83 -12.09
N THR A 191 12.62 -11.39 -12.98
CA THR A 191 13.00 -10.53 -14.12
C THR A 191 12.20 -9.22 -14.24
N CYS A 192 11.03 -9.11 -13.64
CA CYS A 192 10.26 -7.87 -13.67
C CYS A 192 10.85 -6.83 -12.70
N ALA A 193 10.51 -5.56 -12.90
CA ALA A 193 11.02 -4.45 -12.08
C ALA A 193 10.79 -4.69 -10.58
N GLY A 194 9.62 -5.24 -10.19
CA GLY A 194 9.31 -5.55 -8.79
C GLY A 194 10.22 -6.64 -8.22
N CYS A 195 10.48 -7.73 -8.96
CA CYS A 195 11.42 -8.78 -8.52
C CYS A 195 12.84 -8.24 -8.41
N LEU A 196 13.32 -7.49 -9.41
CA LEU A 196 14.68 -6.93 -9.40
C LEU A 196 14.90 -5.96 -8.22
N LYS A 197 13.94 -5.07 -7.96
CA LYS A 197 13.99 -4.18 -6.77
C LYS A 197 14.02 -5.00 -5.48
N HIS A 198 13.16 -6.01 -5.37
CA HIS A 198 13.10 -6.91 -4.21
C HIS A 198 14.44 -7.59 -3.95
N ASP A 199 15.00 -8.23 -4.98
CA ASP A 199 16.25 -8.96 -4.87
C ASP A 199 17.43 -8.04 -4.49
N GLN A 200 17.49 -6.83 -5.07
CA GLN A 200 18.51 -5.84 -4.72
C GLN A 200 18.45 -5.44 -3.26
N ILE A 201 17.25 -5.17 -2.72
CA ILE A 201 17.05 -4.83 -1.31
C ILE A 201 17.48 -6.01 -0.42
N MET A 202 17.01 -7.22 -0.71
CA MET A 202 17.32 -8.40 0.10
C MET A 202 18.81 -8.75 0.09
N GLN A 203 19.51 -8.57 -1.04
CA GLN A 203 20.94 -8.78 -1.14
C GLN A 203 21.74 -7.78 -0.28
N ARG A 204 21.36 -6.49 -0.29
CA ARG A 204 22.01 -5.47 0.54
C ARG A 204 21.85 -5.78 2.03
N LEU A 205 20.63 -6.12 2.46
CA LEU A 205 20.35 -6.46 3.85
C LEU A 205 21.08 -7.73 4.31
N GLY A 206 21.30 -8.69 3.42
CA GLY A 206 22.06 -9.92 3.72
C GLY A 206 23.57 -9.71 3.81
N GLN A 207 24.12 -8.57 3.34
CA GLN A 207 25.53 -8.22 3.42
C GLN A 207 25.87 -7.41 4.68
N GLU A 208 24.88 -6.81 5.32
CA GLU A 208 25.05 -5.96 6.52
C GLU A 208 24.85 -6.73 7.84
N GLY A 209 24.49 -8.01 7.80
CA GLY A 209 24.27 -8.92 8.94
C GLY A 209 25.34 -9.98 9.03
#